data_7ca0226a5f27e9aea7764a04227dab26
#
_entry.id   7ca0226a5f27e9aea7764a04227dab26
#
_cell.length_a   1.000
_cell.length_b   1.000
_cell.length_c   1.000
_cell.angle_alpha   90.00
_cell.angle_beta   90.00
_cell.angle_gamma   90.00
#
_symmetry.space_group_name_H-M   'P 1'
#
loop_
_entity.id
_entity.type
_entity.pdbx_description
1 polymer ?
#
loop_
_entity_poly.entity_id
_entity_poly.type
_entity_poly.pdbx_seq_one_letter_code
_entity_poly.pdbx_strand_id
1 'polypeptide(L)'
;MSLSSNAEKNLMINADRLWASLMELAKIGPGVAGGNNRQTLTDEDGEARDLLKSWCDQAGLTTTIDAMGSMFAERAGEDPDALPVLIGSHLDTQPTGGKYDGTLGVLAGLEVIRTLNDLNIKTRHPIQLVNWTNEEGCRFSPSMLAS
;
A
#
# COMPACT_ATOMS: atom_id res chain seq x y z
N MET A 1 17.42 14.15 -28.45
CA MET A 1 16.29 13.38 -27.92
C MET A 1 15.66 14.22 -26.82
N SER A 2 14.45 14.72 -27.07
CA SER A 2 13.82 15.74 -26.22
C SER A 2 13.17 15.08 -25.00
N LEU A 3 13.78 15.25 -23.82
CA LEU A 3 13.20 14.91 -22.52
C LEU A 3 12.28 16.01 -21.97
N SER A 4 11.97 17.04 -22.81
CA SER A 4 11.45 18.30 -22.28
C SER A 4 9.92 18.42 -22.20
N SER A 5 9.11 17.49 -22.72
CA SER A 5 7.66 17.73 -22.77
C SER A 5 6.84 17.08 -21.64
N ASN A 6 7.38 16.12 -20.90
CA ASN A 6 6.67 15.45 -19.81
C ASN A 6 7.11 15.88 -18.39
N ALA A 7 8.28 16.48 -18.27
CA ALA A 7 8.78 16.98 -16.96
C ALA A 7 8.03 18.22 -16.46
N GLU A 8 7.31 18.91 -17.34
CA GLU A 8 6.54 20.12 -17.01
C GLU A 8 5.06 19.83 -16.65
N LYS A 9 4.57 18.63 -16.89
CA LYS A 9 3.27 18.23 -16.33
C LYS A 9 3.49 17.93 -14.86
N ASN A 10 2.96 18.82 -14.03
CA ASN A 10 2.88 18.62 -12.59
C ASN A 10 2.31 17.22 -12.33
N LEU A 11 3.18 16.28 -11.90
CA LEU A 11 2.81 14.88 -11.65
C LEU A 11 2.00 14.81 -10.35
N MET A 12 0.78 15.31 -10.39
CA MET A 12 -0.11 15.30 -9.24
C MET A 12 -0.82 13.95 -9.13
N ILE A 13 -0.81 13.40 -7.93
CA ILE A 13 -1.64 12.25 -7.58
C ILE A 13 -3.13 12.63 -7.67
N ASN A 14 -4.00 11.63 -7.79
CA ASN A 14 -5.44 11.83 -7.63
C ASN A 14 -5.80 11.80 -6.13
N ALA A 15 -5.85 13.00 -5.52
CA ALA A 15 -6.10 13.15 -4.08
C ALA A 15 -7.49 12.61 -3.67
N ASP A 16 -8.51 12.76 -4.53
CA ASP A 16 -9.85 12.25 -4.24
C ASP A 16 -9.87 10.73 -4.24
N ARG A 17 -9.14 10.08 -5.14
CA ARG A 17 -9.01 8.61 -5.18
C ARG A 17 -8.26 8.08 -3.97
N LEU A 18 -7.16 8.74 -3.57
CA LEU A 18 -6.45 8.40 -2.33
C LEU A 18 -7.36 8.52 -1.12
N TRP A 19 -8.07 9.64 -1.00
CA TRP A 19 -8.99 9.87 0.10
C TRP A 19 -10.12 8.84 0.13
N ALA A 20 -10.72 8.54 -1.01
CA ALA A 20 -11.75 7.51 -1.13
C ALA A 20 -11.24 6.12 -0.70
N SER A 21 -10.03 5.75 -1.10
CA SER A 21 -9.39 4.49 -0.70
C SER A 21 -9.15 4.43 0.81
N LEU A 22 -8.67 5.52 1.43
CA LEU A 22 -8.50 5.62 2.89
C LEU A 22 -9.83 5.46 3.63
N MET A 23 -10.88 6.13 3.17
CA MET A 23 -12.20 6.07 3.80
C MET A 23 -12.88 4.71 3.62
N GLU A 24 -12.66 4.03 2.51
CA GLU A 24 -13.16 2.69 2.28
C GLU A 24 -12.47 1.68 3.21
N LEU A 25 -11.13 1.72 3.27
CA LEU A 25 -10.37 0.85 4.16
C LEU A 25 -10.71 1.09 5.65
N ALA A 26 -10.99 2.33 6.03
CA ALA A 26 -11.36 2.70 7.40
C ALA A 26 -12.71 2.11 7.87
N LYS A 27 -13.53 1.56 6.97
CA LYS A 27 -14.78 0.85 7.33
C LYS A 27 -14.49 -0.54 7.91
N ILE A 28 -13.32 -1.10 7.64
CA ILE A 28 -12.92 -2.44 8.08
C ILE A 28 -12.27 -2.32 9.46
N GLY A 29 -12.79 -3.06 10.44
CA GLY A 29 -12.33 -3.00 11.81
C GLY A 29 -12.55 -1.63 12.46
N PRO A 30 -13.81 -1.12 12.55
CA PRO A 30 -14.07 0.15 13.19
C PRO A 30 -13.70 0.11 14.68
N GLY A 31 -13.01 1.13 15.14
CA GLY A 31 -12.57 1.29 16.52
C GLY A 31 -13.30 2.40 17.25
N VAL A 32 -12.83 2.71 18.46
CA VAL A 32 -13.39 3.77 19.29
C VAL A 32 -13.10 5.15 18.70
N ALA A 33 -13.96 6.12 19.01
CA ALA A 33 -13.82 7.51 18.62
C ALA A 33 -13.57 7.73 17.10
N GLY A 34 -14.08 6.83 16.28
CA GLY A 34 -13.93 6.88 14.82
C GLY A 34 -12.56 6.44 14.30
N GLY A 35 -11.74 5.80 15.12
CA GLY A 35 -10.50 5.13 14.73
C GLY A 35 -10.72 3.74 14.16
N ASN A 36 -9.66 2.93 14.13
CA ASN A 36 -9.68 1.55 13.70
C ASN A 36 -9.13 0.61 14.78
N ASN A 37 -9.63 -0.63 14.79
CA ASN A 37 -9.12 -1.75 15.55
C ASN A 37 -9.00 -2.96 14.59
N ARG A 38 -7.91 -3.02 13.87
CA ARG A 38 -7.60 -4.04 12.87
C ARG A 38 -6.25 -4.64 13.21
N GLN A 39 -6.23 -5.45 14.26
CA GLN A 39 -5.00 -6.04 14.72
C GLN A 39 -4.54 -7.16 13.79
N THR A 40 -3.24 -7.33 13.68
CA THR A 40 -2.61 -8.33 12.82
C THR A 40 -3.24 -9.72 12.98
N LEU A 41 -3.47 -10.44 11.88
CA LEU A 41 -4.03 -11.78 11.80
C LEU A 41 -5.40 -11.94 12.50
N THR A 42 -6.21 -10.88 12.51
CA THR A 42 -7.64 -10.96 12.79
C THR A 42 -8.42 -11.07 11.46
N ASP A 43 -9.71 -11.35 11.55
CA ASP A 43 -10.58 -11.40 10.37
C ASP A 43 -10.61 -10.02 9.66
N GLU A 44 -10.61 -8.93 10.42
CA GLU A 44 -10.55 -7.56 9.90
C GLU A 44 -9.24 -7.29 9.17
N ASP A 45 -8.09 -7.78 9.67
CA ASP A 45 -6.82 -7.67 8.95
C ASP A 45 -6.88 -8.47 7.64
N GLY A 46 -7.46 -9.67 7.67
CA GLY A 46 -7.70 -10.49 6.47
C GLY A 46 -8.54 -9.75 5.43
N GLU A 47 -9.68 -9.19 5.83
CA GLU A 47 -10.58 -8.42 4.97
C GLU A 47 -9.88 -7.19 4.36
N ALA A 48 -9.10 -6.46 5.15
CA ALA A 48 -8.33 -5.30 4.68
C ALA A 48 -7.25 -5.68 3.66
N ARG A 49 -6.59 -6.81 3.87
CA ARG A 49 -5.57 -7.36 2.95
C ARG A 49 -6.19 -7.81 1.63
N ASP A 50 -7.37 -8.45 1.68
CA ASP A 50 -8.11 -8.84 0.48
C ASP A 50 -8.56 -7.61 -0.32
N LEU A 51 -9.01 -6.55 0.35
CA LEU A 51 -9.36 -5.29 -0.29
C LEU A 51 -8.13 -4.65 -0.95
N LEU A 52 -7.00 -4.57 -0.24
CA LEU A 52 -5.75 -4.06 -0.81
C LEU A 52 -5.33 -4.88 -2.03
N LYS A 53 -5.37 -6.22 -1.92
CA LYS A 53 -5.05 -7.12 -3.04
C LYS A 53 -5.93 -6.84 -4.25
N SER A 54 -7.24 -6.69 -4.05
CA SER A 54 -8.18 -6.35 -5.13
C SER A 54 -7.79 -5.05 -5.85
N TRP A 55 -7.40 -4.03 -5.10
CA TRP A 55 -6.94 -2.77 -5.68
C TRP A 55 -5.59 -2.89 -6.41
N CYS A 56 -4.69 -3.72 -5.91
CA CYS A 56 -3.42 -4.02 -6.57
C CYS A 56 -3.66 -4.75 -7.90
N ASP A 57 -4.53 -5.76 -7.90
CA ASP A 57 -4.92 -6.50 -9.12
C ASP A 57 -5.53 -5.56 -10.17
N GLN A 58 -6.43 -4.65 -9.77
CA GLN A 58 -7.02 -3.63 -10.64
C GLN A 58 -5.99 -2.66 -11.21
N ALA A 59 -4.92 -2.41 -10.47
CA ALA A 59 -3.81 -1.57 -10.92
C ALA A 59 -2.77 -2.34 -11.76
N GLY A 60 -2.99 -3.63 -12.01
CA GLY A 60 -2.12 -4.48 -12.83
C GLY A 60 -0.84 -4.94 -12.13
N LEU A 61 -0.86 -5.01 -10.79
CA LEU A 61 0.28 -5.49 -10.01
C LEU A 61 0.22 -7.02 -9.81
N THR A 62 1.38 -7.63 -9.65
CA THR A 62 1.49 -9.03 -9.24
C THR A 62 1.74 -9.10 -7.74
N THR A 63 0.83 -9.74 -7.00
CA THR A 63 0.92 -9.84 -5.54
C THR A 63 1.56 -11.16 -5.11
N THR A 64 2.52 -11.08 -4.19
CA THR A 64 3.15 -12.21 -3.50
C THR A 64 3.07 -12.01 -2.00
N ILE A 65 3.15 -13.11 -1.23
CA ILE A 65 3.14 -13.09 0.23
C ILE A 65 4.36 -13.89 0.70
N ASP A 66 5.14 -13.34 1.59
CA ASP A 66 6.31 -14.01 2.14
C ASP A 66 5.97 -14.95 3.31
N ALA A 67 7.00 -15.60 3.85
CA ALA A 67 6.83 -16.54 4.97
C ALA A 67 6.39 -15.87 6.30
N MET A 68 6.58 -14.55 6.43
CA MET A 68 6.11 -13.77 7.57
C MET A 68 4.70 -13.22 7.35
N GLY A 69 4.13 -13.43 6.17
CA GLY A 69 2.81 -12.95 5.80
C GLY A 69 2.81 -11.53 5.23
N SER A 70 3.96 -10.88 5.04
CA SER A 70 4.01 -9.56 4.41
C SER A 70 3.59 -9.65 2.94
N MET A 71 2.80 -8.66 2.48
CA MET A 71 2.31 -8.61 1.11
C MET A 71 3.20 -7.69 0.29
N PHE A 72 3.61 -8.16 -0.88
CA PHE A 72 4.35 -7.39 -1.87
C PHE A 72 3.57 -7.39 -3.17
N ALA A 73 3.23 -6.20 -3.68
CA ALA A 73 2.54 -6.04 -4.94
C ALA A 73 3.43 -5.27 -5.91
N GLU A 74 3.87 -5.94 -6.98
CA GLU A 74 4.87 -5.42 -7.89
C GLU A 74 4.26 -4.90 -9.19
N ARG A 75 4.64 -3.67 -9.54
CA ARG A 75 4.52 -3.11 -10.87
C ARG A 75 5.82 -3.34 -11.63
N ALA A 76 5.77 -4.02 -12.75
CA ALA A 76 6.95 -4.30 -13.56
C ALA A 76 7.65 -3.01 -14.03
N GLY A 77 8.98 -3.05 -14.05
CA GLY A 77 9.85 -2.07 -14.70
C GLY A 77 10.18 -2.46 -16.14
N GLU A 78 10.90 -1.59 -16.84
CA GLU A 78 11.43 -1.89 -18.18
C GLU A 78 12.69 -2.79 -18.12
N ASP A 79 13.41 -2.77 -17.00
CA ASP A 79 14.62 -3.55 -16.73
C ASP A 79 14.27 -4.66 -15.71
N PRO A 80 14.05 -5.91 -16.15
CA PRO A 80 13.64 -7.00 -15.27
C PRO A 80 14.75 -7.43 -14.29
N ASP A 81 16.00 -7.06 -14.56
CA ASP A 81 17.14 -7.38 -13.70
C ASP A 81 17.41 -6.28 -12.65
N ALA A 82 16.72 -5.15 -12.76
CA ALA A 82 16.86 -4.07 -11.81
C ALA A 82 16.16 -4.39 -10.48
N LEU A 83 16.81 -4.10 -9.36
CA LEU A 83 16.19 -4.24 -8.05
C LEU A 83 14.96 -3.32 -7.93
N PRO A 84 13.87 -3.77 -7.29
CA PRO A 84 12.68 -2.96 -7.11
C PRO A 84 12.91 -1.79 -6.16
N VAL A 85 12.16 -0.72 -6.38
CA VAL A 85 12.01 0.37 -5.41
C VAL A 85 10.82 0.02 -4.52
N LEU A 86 11.07 -0.16 -3.21
CA LEU A 86 10.03 -0.43 -2.24
C LEU A 86 9.37 0.85 -1.76
N ILE A 87 8.04 0.79 -1.63
CA ILE A 87 7.20 1.83 -1.05
C ILE A 87 6.07 1.17 -0.28
N GLY A 88 5.75 1.65 0.90
CA GLY A 88 4.63 1.12 1.68
C GLY A 88 4.76 1.36 3.17
N SER A 89 4.01 0.63 3.95
CA SER A 89 3.95 0.64 5.40
C SER A 89 3.19 -0.60 5.88
N HIS A 90 2.17 -0.46 6.75
CA HIS A 90 1.39 -1.55 7.32
C HIS A 90 -0.11 -1.23 7.29
N LEU A 91 -0.95 -2.27 7.37
CA LEU A 91 -2.40 -2.16 7.51
C LEU A 91 -2.90 -2.50 8.90
N ASP A 92 -2.14 -3.29 9.67
CA ASP A 92 -2.51 -3.57 11.05
C ASP A 92 -2.50 -2.29 11.90
N THR A 93 -3.35 -2.27 12.91
CA THR A 93 -3.52 -1.12 13.80
C THR A 93 -3.41 -1.54 15.25
N GLN A 94 -3.15 -0.57 16.12
CA GLN A 94 -3.36 -0.73 17.55
C GLN A 94 -4.86 -0.94 17.84
N PRO A 95 -5.23 -1.47 19.06
CA PRO A 95 -6.63 -1.62 19.45
C PRO A 95 -7.45 -0.33 19.41
N THR A 96 -6.77 0.81 19.58
CA THR A 96 -7.36 2.17 19.51
C THR A 96 -6.62 3.02 18.48
N GLY A 97 -6.27 2.41 17.34
CA GLY A 97 -5.48 3.05 16.30
C GLY A 97 -6.22 4.13 15.52
N GLY A 98 -5.45 4.99 14.86
CA GLY A 98 -5.98 5.99 13.93
C GLY A 98 -6.29 5.37 12.57
N LYS A 99 -7.05 6.11 11.74
CA LYS A 99 -7.38 5.67 10.37
C LYS A 99 -6.22 5.76 9.39
N TYR A 100 -5.18 6.48 9.73
CA TYR A 100 -4.13 6.88 8.80
C TYR A 100 -2.78 6.27 9.13
N ASP A 101 -2.60 5.84 10.37
CA ASP A 101 -1.38 5.19 10.82
C ASP A 101 -1.12 3.92 9.98
N GLY A 102 0.05 3.81 9.42
CA GLY A 102 0.44 2.79 8.46
C GLY A 102 -0.33 2.83 7.13
N THR A 103 -1.66 2.89 7.20
CA THR A 103 -2.55 2.82 6.04
C THR A 103 -2.29 3.93 5.02
N LEU A 104 -1.94 5.15 5.48
CA LEU A 104 -1.59 6.23 4.56
C LEU A 104 -0.34 5.88 3.75
N GLY A 105 0.68 5.30 4.35
CA GLY A 105 1.90 4.91 3.64
C GLY A 105 1.65 3.85 2.56
N VAL A 106 0.82 2.85 2.86
CA VAL A 106 0.43 1.82 1.89
C VAL A 106 -0.40 2.41 0.76
N LEU A 107 -1.46 3.16 1.08
CA LEU A 107 -2.38 3.67 0.06
C LEU A 107 -1.79 4.84 -0.75
N ALA A 108 -0.91 5.63 -0.16
CA ALA A 108 -0.13 6.63 -0.92
C ALA A 108 0.80 5.95 -1.94
N GLY A 109 1.45 4.85 -1.56
CA GLY A 109 2.24 4.04 -2.48
C GLY A 109 1.42 3.49 -3.64
N LEU A 110 0.25 2.94 -3.35
CA LEU A 110 -0.69 2.47 -4.38
C LEU A 110 -1.14 3.62 -5.28
N GLU A 111 -1.40 4.81 -4.73
CA GLU A 111 -1.82 5.96 -5.51
C GLU A 111 -0.71 6.48 -6.44
N VAL A 112 0.54 6.45 -5.99
CA VAL A 112 1.70 6.74 -6.86
C VAL A 112 1.71 5.78 -8.05
N ILE A 113 1.55 4.48 -7.82
CA ILE A 113 1.52 3.47 -8.88
C ILE A 113 0.35 3.71 -9.85
N ARG A 114 -0.85 3.97 -9.33
CA ARG A 114 -2.03 4.30 -10.13
C ARG A 114 -1.81 5.55 -10.99
N THR A 115 -1.20 6.57 -10.41
CA THR A 115 -0.86 7.81 -11.13
C THR A 115 0.13 7.56 -12.27
N LEU A 116 1.16 6.74 -12.04
CA LEU A 116 2.10 6.35 -13.10
C LEU A 116 1.38 5.60 -14.23
N ASN A 117 0.41 4.75 -13.90
CA ASN A 117 -0.40 4.04 -14.88
C ASN A 117 -1.29 5.00 -15.68
N ASP A 118 -2.00 5.92 -15.01
CA ASP A 118 -2.87 6.92 -15.64
C ASP A 118 -2.10 7.80 -16.64
N LEU A 119 -0.85 8.11 -16.31
CA LEU A 119 0.04 8.93 -17.13
C LEU A 119 0.83 8.12 -18.18
N ASN A 120 0.67 6.79 -18.20
CA ASN A 120 1.44 5.85 -19.04
C ASN A 120 2.96 6.04 -18.88
N ILE A 121 3.42 6.35 -17.65
CA ILE A 121 4.84 6.48 -17.34
C ILE A 121 5.40 5.09 -17.04
N LYS A 122 6.42 4.71 -17.80
CA LYS A 122 7.21 3.51 -17.54
C LYS A 122 8.40 3.86 -16.65
N THR A 123 8.69 2.99 -15.71
CA THR A 123 9.85 3.12 -14.83
C THR A 123 10.91 2.10 -15.20
N ARG A 124 12.17 2.45 -15.09
CA ARG A 124 13.26 1.51 -15.33
C ARG A 124 13.20 0.36 -14.33
N HIS A 125 13.15 0.69 -13.03
CA HIS A 125 13.05 -0.27 -11.95
C HIS A 125 11.61 -0.70 -11.73
N PRO A 126 11.35 -1.96 -11.34
CA PRO A 126 10.08 -2.34 -10.76
C PRO A 126 9.76 -1.46 -9.54
N ILE A 127 8.47 -1.23 -9.27
CA ILE A 127 8.01 -0.60 -8.04
C ILE A 127 7.24 -1.65 -7.25
N GLN A 128 7.62 -1.84 -6.00
CA GLN A 128 7.03 -2.85 -5.13
C GLN A 128 6.34 -2.17 -3.95
N LEU A 129 5.02 -2.24 -3.93
CA LEU A 129 4.21 -1.84 -2.79
C LEU A 129 4.30 -2.92 -1.72
N VAL A 130 4.58 -2.53 -0.47
CA VAL A 130 4.65 -3.47 0.65
C VAL A 130 3.65 -3.12 1.73
N ASN A 131 2.99 -4.16 2.27
CA ASN A 131 2.25 -4.14 3.52
C ASN A 131 2.94 -5.10 4.50
N TRP A 132 3.68 -4.53 5.45
CA TRP A 132 4.38 -5.30 6.48
C TRP A 132 3.39 -5.93 7.45
N THR A 133 3.65 -7.17 7.86
CA THR A 133 2.83 -7.87 8.84
C THR A 133 3.30 -7.57 10.26
N ASN A 134 2.35 -7.30 11.17
CA ASN A 134 2.60 -7.11 12.60
C ASN A 134 3.58 -5.97 12.90
N GLU A 135 3.41 -4.84 12.23
CA GLU A 135 4.26 -3.69 12.48
C GLU A 135 4.06 -3.15 13.89
N GLU A 136 2.81 -3.01 14.31
CA GLU A 136 2.41 -2.46 15.60
C GLU A 136 2.80 -3.34 16.81
N GLY A 137 2.92 -4.66 16.61
CA GLY A 137 3.30 -5.60 17.66
C GLY A 137 2.29 -5.75 18.80
N CYS A 138 1.07 -5.24 18.63
CA CYS A 138 0.06 -5.25 19.70
C CYS A 138 -0.44 -6.64 20.04
N ARG A 139 -0.53 -7.51 19.04
CA ARG A 139 -1.00 -8.88 19.23
C ARG A 139 0.15 -9.86 19.37
N PHE A 140 1.24 -9.65 18.68
CA PHE A 140 2.44 -10.49 18.72
C PHE A 140 3.68 -9.61 18.89
N SER A 141 4.41 -9.83 19.96
CA SER A 141 5.69 -9.14 20.23
C SER A 141 6.85 -9.86 19.51
N PRO A 142 7.86 -9.12 19.02
CA PRO A 142 8.01 -7.67 19.06
C PRO A 142 7.21 -6.94 17.95
N SER A 143 7.09 -5.62 18.07
CA SER A 143 6.67 -4.77 16.95
C SER A 143 7.71 -4.81 15.82
N MET A 144 7.32 -4.38 14.61
CA MET A 144 8.17 -4.36 13.42
C MET A 144 8.78 -5.74 13.08
N LEU A 145 8.02 -6.81 13.36
CA LEU A 145 8.52 -8.18 13.23
C LEU A 145 8.92 -8.56 11.80
N ALA A 146 8.28 -8.00 10.82
CA ALA A 146 8.46 -8.32 9.40
C ALA A 146 9.05 -7.18 8.56
N SER A 147 9.39 -6.06 9.17
CA SER A 147 9.94 -4.87 8.46
C SER A 147 11.46 -4.73 8.65
#